data_4246c3293c14a08e73e80a65aa86a456
#
_entry.id   4246c3293c14a08e73e80a65aa86a456
#
_cell.length_a   1.000
_cell.length_b   1.000
_cell.length_c   1.000
_cell.angle_alpha   90.00
_cell.angle_beta   90.00
_cell.angle_gamma   90.00
#
_symmetry.space_group_name_H-M   'P 1'
#
loop_
_entity.id
_entity.type
_entity.pdbx_description
1 polymer ?
#
loop_
_entity_poly.entity_id
_entity_poly.type
_entity_poly.pdbx_seq_one_letter_code
_entity_poly.pdbx_strand_id
1 'polypeptide(L)'
;MTVLQTRDLSVAYADRTLFSGLDLVIAPGDVVGLVGANGAGKSTLLKLLAGLGADGGPDVTGTVDLSPADAEVGYLAQEHERRPGETVAQFVARRTGVAAAQEAMDAAALALGDDPDTDLYTPALDRWLALGGADLEQRLEAILSDVGLDSPDAAMTGLSGGQAARAGLAAVLASRYDVLLLDEPTNDLDLAGLELLERFVAEAATAIVVVSHDREFLARTVTTVVELDLAQQQIGVYGGGYEAYLTEREVARRHAREEYEEYSGKLSDLQDRAQMQRNWMEHGVRNARRKMKNGSDPDKAGRKARLESTEKQASKARQTERAIERLEVVAEPRKEWELRMSILAAPRSGTVVVTASGASVAYPGLTVGPVTVSVEYGDRILLTGPNGAGKSTLLGLLLGRLTPSAGSVVLGSGVEVGEVD
;
A
#
# COMPACT_ATOMS: atom_id res chain seq x y z
N MET A 1 6.63 -24.35 -15.82
CA MET A 1 6.85 -23.35 -14.75
C MET A 1 6.12 -22.10 -15.16
N THR A 2 5.19 -21.66 -14.37
CA THR A 2 4.43 -20.44 -14.64
C THR A 2 5.26 -19.21 -14.25
N VAL A 3 5.42 -18.25 -15.16
CA VAL A 3 6.15 -17.01 -14.93
C VAL A 3 5.28 -15.85 -15.37
N LEU A 4 5.07 -14.88 -14.49
CA LEU A 4 4.46 -13.61 -14.82
C LEU A 4 5.57 -12.56 -14.96
N GLN A 5 5.63 -11.89 -16.10
CA GLN A 5 6.67 -10.91 -16.39
C GLN A 5 6.05 -9.59 -16.85
N THR A 6 6.57 -8.48 -16.32
CA THR A 6 6.29 -7.14 -16.85
C THR A 6 7.54 -6.58 -17.52
N ARG A 7 7.35 -5.79 -18.59
CA ARG A 7 8.42 -5.08 -19.30
C ARG A 7 8.02 -3.65 -19.54
N ASP A 8 8.81 -2.73 -19.01
CA ASP A 8 8.63 -1.28 -19.11
C ASP A 8 7.19 -0.84 -18.82
N LEU A 9 6.55 -1.53 -17.84
CA LEU A 9 5.15 -1.28 -17.52
C LEU A 9 5.00 0.07 -16.83
N SER A 10 4.23 0.96 -17.45
CA SER A 10 3.95 2.30 -16.94
C SER A 10 2.46 2.57 -16.93
N VAL A 11 1.99 3.30 -15.93
CA VAL A 11 0.56 3.53 -15.69
C VAL A 11 0.31 5.00 -15.35
N ALA A 12 -0.65 5.59 -16.05
CA ALA A 12 -1.09 6.97 -15.81
C ALA A 12 -2.62 7.08 -15.83
N TYR A 13 -3.16 8.04 -15.06
CA TYR A 13 -4.54 8.47 -15.13
C TYR A 13 -4.57 9.93 -15.60
N ALA A 14 -5.04 10.15 -16.82
CA ALA A 14 -5.01 11.47 -17.47
C ALA A 14 -3.59 12.10 -17.35
N ASP A 15 -3.46 13.22 -16.66
CA ASP A 15 -2.18 13.93 -16.52
C ASP A 15 -1.31 13.42 -15.35
N ARG A 16 -1.77 12.39 -14.61
CA ARG A 16 -1.07 11.89 -13.41
C ARG A 16 -0.45 10.52 -13.67
N THR A 17 0.86 10.47 -13.82
CA THR A 17 1.61 9.21 -13.80
C THR A 17 1.59 8.63 -12.39
N LEU A 18 1.18 7.37 -12.26
CA LEU A 18 1.27 6.63 -11.01
C LEU A 18 2.67 6.05 -10.84
N PHE A 19 3.15 5.38 -11.86
CA PHE A 19 4.51 4.81 -11.93
C PHE A 19 4.93 4.57 -13.38
N SER A 20 6.24 4.40 -13.59
CA SER A 20 6.81 4.15 -14.91
C SER A 20 7.99 3.17 -14.86
N GLY A 21 8.11 2.35 -15.92
CA GLY A 21 9.27 1.50 -16.15
C GLY A 21 9.38 0.31 -15.20
N LEU A 22 8.28 -0.36 -14.85
CA LEU A 22 8.33 -1.57 -14.04
C LEU A 22 8.76 -2.77 -14.87
N ASP A 23 9.96 -3.28 -14.58
CA ASP A 23 10.45 -4.58 -15.02
C ASP A 23 10.43 -5.53 -13.82
N LEU A 24 9.59 -6.55 -13.87
CA LEU A 24 9.42 -7.52 -12.80
C LEU A 24 9.23 -8.91 -13.38
N VAL A 25 9.87 -9.90 -12.77
CA VAL A 25 9.68 -11.32 -13.06
C VAL A 25 9.27 -12.01 -11.78
N ILE A 26 8.16 -12.73 -11.83
CA ILE A 26 7.59 -13.45 -10.68
C ILE A 26 7.49 -14.91 -11.07
N ALA A 27 8.20 -15.76 -10.35
CA ALA A 27 8.27 -17.22 -10.57
C ALA A 27 7.52 -17.97 -9.46
N PRO A 28 7.18 -19.25 -9.66
CA PRO A 28 6.57 -20.09 -8.63
C PRO A 28 7.42 -20.11 -7.35
N GLY A 29 6.76 -19.92 -6.22
CA GLY A 29 7.41 -19.82 -4.91
C GLY A 29 7.90 -18.42 -4.54
N ASP A 30 7.84 -17.44 -5.46
CA ASP A 30 8.10 -16.04 -5.12
C ASP A 30 6.92 -15.44 -4.40
N VAL A 31 7.21 -14.69 -3.32
CA VAL A 31 6.24 -13.87 -2.61
C VAL A 31 6.67 -12.41 -2.72
N VAL A 32 5.97 -11.66 -3.57
CA VAL A 32 6.25 -10.25 -3.85
C VAL A 32 5.34 -9.36 -3.01
N GLY A 33 5.92 -8.59 -2.09
CA GLY A 33 5.19 -7.56 -1.32
C GLY A 33 5.16 -6.24 -2.08
N LEU A 34 3.95 -5.74 -2.36
CA LEU A 34 3.77 -4.45 -3.03
C LEU A 34 3.48 -3.37 -1.99
N VAL A 35 4.41 -2.43 -1.81
CA VAL A 35 4.33 -1.36 -0.81
C VAL A 35 4.27 0.02 -1.46
N GLY A 36 3.74 1.00 -0.74
CA GLY A 36 3.63 2.38 -1.21
C GLY A 36 2.50 3.13 -0.52
N ALA A 37 2.47 4.45 -0.69
CA ALA A 37 1.43 5.30 -0.13
C ALA A 37 0.03 4.95 -0.66
N ASN A 38 -1.02 5.35 0.07
CA ASN A 38 -2.38 5.23 -0.44
C ASN A 38 -2.53 6.05 -1.73
N GLY A 39 -3.15 5.45 -2.75
CA GLY A 39 -3.27 6.05 -4.08
C GLY A 39 -2.01 5.96 -4.95
N ALA A 40 -0.97 5.20 -4.56
CA ALA A 40 0.21 4.96 -5.38
C ALA A 40 -0.01 4.01 -6.57
N GLY A 41 -1.20 3.39 -6.66
CA GLY A 41 -1.52 2.49 -7.77
C GLY A 41 -1.34 1.00 -7.46
N LYS A 42 -1.20 0.61 -6.18
CA LYS A 42 -1.02 -0.80 -5.79
C LYS A 42 -2.14 -1.71 -6.33
N SER A 43 -3.39 -1.41 -6.00
CA SER A 43 -4.55 -2.19 -6.51
C SER A 43 -4.71 -2.09 -8.02
N THR A 44 -4.32 -0.97 -8.63
CA THR A 44 -4.32 -0.80 -10.09
C THR A 44 -3.31 -1.76 -10.72
N LEU A 45 -2.10 -1.84 -10.16
CA LEU A 45 -1.08 -2.79 -10.63
C LEU A 45 -1.56 -4.23 -10.48
N LEU A 46 -2.14 -4.62 -9.34
CA LEU A 46 -2.70 -5.97 -9.17
C LEU A 46 -3.77 -6.29 -10.22
N LYS A 47 -4.69 -5.35 -10.49
CA LYS A 47 -5.72 -5.56 -11.53
C LYS A 47 -5.13 -5.70 -12.93
N LEU A 48 -4.09 -4.93 -13.26
CA LEU A 48 -3.40 -5.06 -14.55
C LEU A 48 -2.69 -6.42 -14.67
N LEU A 49 -2.01 -6.87 -13.61
CA LEU A 49 -1.38 -8.20 -13.57
C LEU A 49 -2.42 -9.32 -13.70
N ALA A 50 -3.65 -9.09 -13.24
CA ALA A 50 -4.78 -10.02 -13.41
C ALA A 50 -5.44 -9.96 -14.78
N GLY A 51 -4.97 -9.11 -15.71
CA GLY A 51 -5.63 -8.90 -16.99
C GLY A 51 -6.98 -8.16 -16.90
N LEU A 52 -7.27 -7.55 -15.74
CA LEU A 52 -8.51 -6.81 -15.48
C LEU A 52 -8.36 -5.33 -15.88
N GLY A 53 -7.88 -5.07 -17.08
CA GLY A 53 -7.82 -3.73 -17.67
C GLY A 53 -9.24 -3.29 -18.08
N ALA A 54 -9.80 -2.27 -17.42
CA ALA A 54 -11.14 -1.78 -17.73
C ALA A 54 -11.14 -0.86 -18.97
N ASP A 55 -12.16 -0.96 -19.81
CA ASP A 55 -12.51 0.06 -20.81
C ASP A 55 -12.72 1.40 -20.09
N GLY A 56 -11.92 2.43 -20.44
CA GLY A 56 -11.89 3.72 -19.74
C GLY A 56 -11.04 3.75 -18.48
N GLY A 57 -10.16 2.77 -18.29
CA GLY A 57 -9.17 2.68 -17.21
C GLY A 57 -7.95 3.61 -17.40
N PRO A 58 -6.87 3.34 -16.65
CA PRO A 58 -5.63 4.10 -16.81
C PRO A 58 -4.98 3.90 -18.18
N ASP A 59 -4.22 4.90 -18.61
CA ASP A 59 -3.31 4.75 -19.75
C ASP A 59 -2.16 3.83 -19.35
N VAL A 60 -1.99 2.74 -20.08
CA VAL A 60 -0.99 1.70 -19.80
C VAL A 60 -0.04 1.57 -20.98
N THR A 61 1.26 1.59 -20.71
CA THR A 61 2.30 1.27 -21.68
C THR A 61 3.19 0.15 -21.15
N GLY A 62 3.91 -0.54 -22.05
CA GLY A 62 4.66 -1.75 -21.70
C GLY A 62 3.82 -3.01 -21.85
N THR A 63 4.31 -4.14 -21.36
CA THR A 63 3.65 -5.46 -21.49
C THR A 63 3.56 -6.18 -20.15
N VAL A 64 2.52 -7.02 -20.04
CA VAL A 64 2.38 -8.04 -19.01
C VAL A 64 2.26 -9.38 -19.73
N ASP A 65 3.24 -10.22 -19.56
CA ASP A 65 3.34 -11.51 -20.23
C ASP A 65 3.20 -12.64 -19.20
N LEU A 66 2.39 -13.64 -19.52
CA LEU A 66 2.20 -14.85 -18.72
C LEU A 66 2.69 -16.06 -19.49
N SER A 67 3.50 -16.89 -18.87
CA SER A 67 4.01 -18.11 -19.46
C SER A 67 3.83 -19.30 -18.50
N PRO A 68 3.12 -20.37 -18.92
CA PRO A 68 2.43 -20.54 -20.20
C PRO A 68 1.22 -19.60 -20.30
N ALA A 69 0.72 -19.36 -21.51
CA ALA A 69 -0.34 -18.40 -21.78
C ALA A 69 -1.73 -18.82 -21.23
N ASP A 70 -1.89 -20.08 -20.91
CA ASP A 70 -3.08 -20.69 -20.30
C ASP A 70 -3.02 -20.77 -18.77
N ALA A 71 -1.95 -20.22 -18.15
CA ALA A 71 -1.86 -20.18 -16.71
C ALA A 71 -2.95 -19.28 -16.09
N GLU A 72 -3.44 -19.69 -14.93
CA GLU A 72 -4.56 -19.01 -14.25
C GLU A 72 -4.06 -18.02 -13.23
N VAL A 73 -4.50 -16.76 -13.36
CA VAL A 73 -4.20 -15.67 -12.41
C VAL A 73 -5.44 -15.36 -11.58
N GLY A 74 -5.32 -15.51 -10.27
CA GLY A 74 -6.39 -15.18 -9.34
C GLY A 74 -6.18 -13.81 -8.71
N TYR A 75 -7.20 -12.94 -8.75
CA TYR A 75 -7.21 -11.66 -8.04
C TYR A 75 -8.25 -11.67 -6.92
N LEU A 76 -7.78 -11.53 -5.69
CA LEU A 76 -8.61 -11.45 -4.50
C LEU A 76 -8.60 -10.02 -3.97
N ALA A 77 -9.66 -9.29 -4.30
CA ALA A 77 -9.84 -7.89 -3.91
C ALA A 77 -10.07 -7.73 -2.40
N GLN A 78 -9.70 -6.56 -1.88
CA GLN A 78 -9.84 -6.17 -0.49
C GLN A 78 -11.28 -6.28 0.03
N GLU A 79 -12.25 -5.79 -0.74
CA GLU A 79 -13.65 -5.82 -0.33
C GLU A 79 -14.30 -7.16 -0.65
N HIS A 80 -15.01 -7.70 0.31
CA HIS A 80 -15.82 -8.90 0.17
C HIS A 80 -17.21 -8.51 -0.33
N GLU A 81 -17.37 -8.38 -1.67
CA GLU A 81 -18.68 -8.16 -2.27
C GLU A 81 -19.66 -9.25 -1.81
N ARG A 82 -20.65 -8.86 -1.00
CA ARG A 82 -21.69 -9.76 -0.48
C ARG A 82 -22.90 -9.67 -1.36
N ARG A 83 -23.14 -10.70 -2.15
CA ARG A 83 -24.30 -10.75 -3.05
C ARG A 83 -25.54 -11.26 -2.30
N PRO A 84 -26.71 -10.63 -2.49
CA PRO A 84 -27.94 -11.12 -1.89
C PRO A 84 -28.23 -12.57 -2.33
N GLY A 85 -28.51 -13.43 -1.36
CA GLY A 85 -28.80 -14.84 -1.60
C GLY A 85 -27.58 -15.74 -1.82
N GLU A 86 -26.35 -15.20 -1.85
CA GLU A 86 -25.13 -15.99 -2.00
C GLU A 86 -24.75 -16.65 -0.67
N THR A 87 -24.47 -17.95 -0.70
CA THR A 87 -23.93 -18.69 0.44
C THR A 87 -22.41 -18.59 0.52
N VAL A 88 -21.81 -18.98 1.66
CA VAL A 88 -20.36 -19.06 1.82
C VAL A 88 -19.72 -19.96 0.77
N ALA A 89 -20.30 -21.12 0.51
CA ALA A 89 -19.81 -22.04 -0.53
C ALA A 89 -19.83 -21.40 -1.93
N GLN A 90 -20.93 -20.74 -2.29
CA GLN A 90 -21.06 -20.05 -3.56
C GLN A 90 -20.07 -18.87 -3.67
N PHE A 91 -19.90 -18.11 -2.58
CA PHE A 91 -18.89 -17.04 -2.51
C PHE A 91 -17.49 -17.60 -2.75
N VAL A 92 -17.09 -18.68 -2.07
CA VAL A 92 -15.78 -19.31 -2.26
C VAL A 92 -15.63 -19.82 -3.69
N ALA A 93 -16.62 -20.56 -4.23
CA ALA A 93 -16.58 -21.05 -5.61
C ALA A 93 -16.44 -19.91 -6.65
N ARG A 94 -17.10 -18.78 -6.42
CA ARG A 94 -16.97 -17.59 -7.27
C ARG A 94 -15.58 -16.97 -7.16
N ARG A 95 -15.06 -16.82 -5.95
CA ARG A 95 -13.75 -16.17 -5.69
C ARG A 95 -12.58 -17.01 -6.16
N THR A 96 -12.70 -18.33 -6.14
CA THR A 96 -11.69 -19.27 -6.65
C THR A 96 -11.77 -19.48 -8.17
N GLY A 97 -12.73 -18.85 -8.86
CA GLY A 97 -12.94 -19.02 -10.29
C GLY A 97 -13.64 -20.31 -10.68
N VAL A 98 -13.86 -21.24 -9.73
CA VAL A 98 -14.50 -22.55 -9.99
C VAL A 98 -15.93 -22.40 -10.51
N ALA A 99 -16.70 -21.44 -9.98
CA ALA A 99 -18.07 -21.20 -10.45
C ALA A 99 -18.10 -20.79 -11.92
N ALA A 100 -17.25 -19.87 -12.34
CA ALA A 100 -17.17 -19.42 -13.73
C ALA A 100 -16.66 -20.53 -14.67
N ALA A 101 -15.70 -21.33 -14.20
CA ALA A 101 -15.21 -22.48 -14.96
C ALA A 101 -16.31 -23.57 -15.12
N GLN A 102 -17.11 -23.81 -14.07
CA GLN A 102 -18.26 -24.72 -14.13
C GLN A 102 -19.31 -24.24 -15.15
N GLU A 103 -19.67 -22.96 -15.11
CA GLU A 103 -20.61 -22.37 -16.07
C GLU A 103 -20.09 -22.48 -17.52
N ALA A 104 -18.79 -22.24 -17.74
CA ALA A 104 -18.16 -22.39 -19.05
C ALA A 104 -18.19 -23.86 -19.53
N MET A 105 -17.89 -24.80 -18.64
CA MET A 105 -17.95 -26.25 -18.95
C MET A 105 -19.35 -26.69 -19.27
N ASP A 106 -20.35 -26.27 -18.50
CA ASP A 106 -21.77 -26.61 -18.74
C ASP A 106 -22.26 -26.02 -20.06
N ALA A 107 -21.88 -24.77 -20.38
CA ALA A 107 -22.20 -24.17 -21.68
C ALA A 107 -21.53 -24.90 -22.84
N ALA A 108 -20.29 -25.31 -22.71
CA ALA A 108 -19.55 -26.06 -23.70
C ALA A 108 -20.18 -27.47 -23.90
N ALA A 109 -20.63 -28.12 -22.81
CA ALA A 109 -21.34 -29.40 -22.89
C ALA A 109 -22.65 -29.30 -23.68
N LEU A 110 -23.41 -28.22 -23.51
CA LEU A 110 -24.64 -27.97 -24.28
C LEU A 110 -24.35 -27.71 -25.77
N ALA A 111 -23.22 -27.08 -26.08
CA ALA A 111 -22.81 -26.75 -27.45
C ALA A 111 -22.21 -27.95 -28.22
N LEU A 112 -21.88 -29.08 -27.57
CA LEU A 112 -21.31 -30.28 -28.21
C LEU A 112 -22.16 -30.85 -29.34
N GLY A 113 -23.47 -30.53 -29.37
CA GLY A 113 -24.38 -30.98 -30.43
C GLY A 113 -24.46 -30.10 -31.67
N ASP A 114 -23.98 -28.85 -31.56
CA ASP A 114 -24.17 -27.81 -32.60
C ASP A 114 -22.99 -27.73 -33.59
N ASP A 115 -21.77 -28.01 -33.13
CA ASP A 115 -20.57 -28.01 -33.96
C ASP A 115 -19.59 -29.12 -33.52
N PRO A 116 -19.64 -30.29 -34.18
CA PRO A 116 -18.78 -31.42 -33.83
C PRO A 116 -17.31 -31.24 -34.14
N ASP A 117 -16.94 -30.25 -34.93
CA ASP A 117 -15.54 -30.01 -35.31
C ASP A 117 -14.80 -29.07 -34.31
N THR A 118 -15.52 -28.44 -33.40
CA THR A 118 -14.93 -27.53 -32.38
C THR A 118 -15.08 -28.10 -30.98
N ASP A 119 -14.01 -28.63 -30.42
CA ASP A 119 -13.99 -29.10 -29.03
C ASP A 119 -13.80 -27.91 -28.05
N LEU A 120 -14.90 -27.40 -27.53
CA LEU A 120 -14.93 -26.39 -26.47
C LEU A 120 -14.99 -27.00 -25.08
N TYR A 121 -15.40 -28.29 -24.98
CA TYR A 121 -15.63 -28.95 -23.71
C TYR A 121 -14.34 -29.36 -23.00
N THR A 122 -13.40 -29.98 -23.72
CA THR A 122 -12.14 -30.44 -23.11
C THR A 122 -11.34 -29.28 -22.46
N PRO A 123 -11.11 -28.13 -23.12
CA PRO A 123 -10.45 -27.02 -22.48
C PRO A 123 -11.18 -26.44 -21.25
N ALA A 124 -12.53 -26.40 -21.30
CA ALA A 124 -13.33 -25.94 -20.19
C ALA A 124 -13.29 -26.92 -19.00
N LEU A 125 -13.33 -28.21 -19.25
CA LEU A 125 -13.17 -29.25 -18.24
C LEU A 125 -11.74 -29.18 -17.60
N ASP A 126 -10.71 -29.09 -18.43
CA ASP A 126 -9.32 -29.00 -17.96
C ASP A 126 -9.14 -27.78 -17.04
N ARG A 127 -9.69 -26.64 -17.42
CA ARG A 127 -9.68 -25.43 -16.59
C ARG A 127 -10.42 -25.63 -15.26
N TRP A 128 -11.61 -26.22 -15.29
CA TRP A 128 -12.38 -26.49 -14.08
C TRP A 128 -11.63 -27.44 -13.14
N LEU A 129 -10.98 -28.48 -13.69
CA LEU A 129 -10.18 -29.43 -12.93
C LEU A 129 -8.92 -28.73 -12.34
N ALA A 130 -8.24 -27.89 -13.11
CA ALA A 130 -7.05 -27.15 -12.67
C ALA A 130 -7.36 -26.22 -11.48
N LEU A 131 -8.52 -25.54 -11.51
CA LEU A 131 -9.00 -24.70 -10.41
C LEU A 131 -9.50 -25.51 -9.20
N GLY A 132 -9.53 -26.85 -9.32
CA GLY A 132 -9.93 -27.77 -8.24
C GLY A 132 -11.43 -27.87 -8.05
N GLY A 133 -12.21 -27.71 -9.12
CA GLY A 133 -13.67 -27.84 -9.08
C GLY A 133 -14.13 -29.21 -8.59
N ALA A 134 -13.42 -30.28 -8.94
CA ALA A 134 -13.81 -31.66 -8.60
C ALA A 134 -13.77 -31.98 -7.10
N ASP A 135 -12.95 -31.29 -6.32
CA ASP A 135 -12.76 -31.56 -4.89
C ASP A 135 -13.00 -30.33 -3.98
N LEU A 136 -13.47 -29.20 -4.55
CA LEU A 136 -13.71 -27.98 -3.81
C LEU A 136 -14.66 -28.18 -2.63
N GLU A 137 -15.78 -28.87 -2.83
CA GLU A 137 -16.78 -29.07 -1.79
C GLU A 137 -16.20 -29.84 -0.58
N GLN A 138 -15.44 -30.90 -0.84
CA GLN A 138 -14.81 -31.71 0.22
C GLN A 138 -13.72 -30.93 0.99
N ARG A 139 -12.90 -30.15 0.26
CA ARG A 139 -11.86 -29.32 0.86
C ARG A 139 -12.45 -28.15 1.66
N LEU A 140 -13.55 -27.61 1.16
CA LEU A 140 -14.19 -26.44 1.77
C LEU A 140 -14.64 -26.71 3.20
N GLU A 141 -15.19 -27.89 3.50
CA GLU A 141 -15.59 -28.25 4.86
C GLU A 141 -14.42 -28.19 5.84
N ALA A 142 -13.26 -28.73 5.47
CA ALA A 142 -12.06 -28.68 6.30
C ALA A 142 -11.55 -27.23 6.46
N ILE A 143 -11.49 -26.45 5.37
CA ILE A 143 -11.05 -25.07 5.39
C ILE A 143 -11.98 -24.21 6.25
N LEU A 144 -13.31 -24.39 6.16
CA LEU A 144 -14.26 -23.64 6.97
C LEU A 144 -14.09 -23.97 8.46
N SER A 145 -13.82 -25.23 8.80
CA SER A 145 -13.48 -25.62 10.17
C SER A 145 -12.22 -24.93 10.67
N ASP A 146 -11.15 -24.84 9.84
CA ASP A 146 -9.89 -24.20 10.21
C ASP A 146 -10.05 -22.69 10.42
N VAL A 147 -10.86 -22.02 9.60
CA VAL A 147 -11.14 -20.58 9.78
C VAL A 147 -12.24 -20.30 10.80
N GLY A 148 -12.86 -21.33 11.40
CA GLY A 148 -13.91 -21.18 12.40
C GLY A 148 -15.23 -20.63 11.86
N LEU A 149 -15.65 -21.14 10.69
CA LEU A 149 -16.98 -20.96 10.11
C LEU A 149 -17.78 -22.26 10.17
N ASP A 150 -19.00 -22.19 10.69
CA ASP A 150 -19.79 -23.38 11.03
C ASP A 150 -20.53 -24.01 9.84
N SER A 151 -20.80 -23.25 8.78
CA SER A 151 -21.65 -23.74 7.69
C SER A 151 -21.32 -23.16 6.32
N PRO A 152 -21.15 -24.01 5.29
CA PRO A 152 -21.01 -23.57 3.90
C PRO A 152 -22.29 -22.92 3.34
N ASP A 153 -23.46 -23.25 3.92
CA ASP A 153 -24.76 -22.75 3.48
C ASP A 153 -25.18 -21.42 4.13
N ALA A 154 -24.34 -20.89 5.05
CA ALA A 154 -24.62 -19.61 5.68
C ALA A 154 -24.66 -18.49 4.63
N ALA A 155 -25.68 -17.62 4.69
CA ALA A 155 -25.80 -16.49 3.76
C ALA A 155 -24.74 -15.43 4.05
N MET A 156 -23.98 -15.01 3.03
CA MET A 156 -22.92 -13.99 3.15
C MET A 156 -23.41 -12.67 3.73
N THR A 157 -24.65 -12.28 3.41
CA THR A 157 -25.27 -11.04 3.92
C THR A 157 -25.60 -11.10 5.42
N GLY A 158 -25.71 -12.30 5.99
CA GLY A 158 -25.98 -12.52 7.43
C GLY A 158 -24.70 -12.55 8.29
N LEU A 159 -23.53 -12.60 7.67
CA LEU A 159 -22.27 -12.71 8.39
C LEU A 159 -21.85 -11.36 9.02
N SER A 160 -21.28 -11.42 10.21
CA SER A 160 -20.56 -10.28 10.78
C SER A 160 -19.32 -9.93 9.94
N GLY A 161 -18.72 -8.74 10.15
CA GLY A 161 -17.50 -8.33 9.46
C GLY A 161 -16.38 -9.38 9.58
N GLY A 162 -16.10 -9.82 10.81
CA GLY A 162 -15.08 -10.85 11.04
C GLY A 162 -15.40 -12.22 10.45
N GLN A 163 -16.67 -12.62 10.38
CA GLN A 163 -17.07 -13.85 9.70
C GLN A 163 -16.90 -13.74 8.18
N ALA A 164 -17.20 -12.58 7.61
CA ALA A 164 -16.97 -12.33 6.19
C ALA A 164 -15.48 -12.31 5.83
N ALA A 165 -14.65 -11.73 6.70
CA ALA A 165 -13.18 -11.81 6.54
C ALA A 165 -12.68 -13.26 6.56
N ARG A 166 -13.21 -14.10 7.45
CA ARG A 166 -12.91 -15.54 7.48
C ARG A 166 -13.38 -16.27 6.23
N ALA A 167 -14.55 -15.90 5.67
CA ALA A 167 -14.99 -16.42 4.38
C ALA A 167 -14.06 -16.00 3.24
N GLY A 168 -13.55 -14.74 3.28
CA GLY A 168 -12.51 -14.27 2.38
C GLY A 168 -11.21 -15.07 2.50
N LEU A 169 -10.77 -15.34 3.73
CA LEU A 169 -9.62 -16.20 3.99
C LEU A 169 -9.85 -17.63 3.48
N ALA A 170 -11.04 -18.20 3.67
CA ALA A 170 -11.38 -19.51 3.14
C ALA A 170 -11.27 -19.56 1.61
N ALA A 171 -11.65 -18.49 0.91
CA ALA A 171 -11.47 -18.40 -0.54
C ALA A 171 -9.98 -18.34 -0.95
N VAL A 172 -9.12 -17.66 -0.17
CA VAL A 172 -7.66 -17.68 -0.37
C VAL A 172 -7.12 -19.11 -0.21
N LEU A 173 -7.44 -19.76 0.91
CA LEU A 173 -6.95 -21.12 1.23
C LEU A 173 -7.47 -22.19 0.24
N ALA A 174 -8.65 -21.99 -0.34
CA ALA A 174 -9.24 -22.88 -1.30
C ALA A 174 -8.73 -22.70 -2.73
N SER A 175 -8.06 -21.57 -3.03
CA SER A 175 -7.66 -21.22 -4.39
C SER A 175 -6.51 -22.11 -4.92
N ARG A 176 -6.54 -22.38 -6.23
CA ARG A 176 -5.52 -23.14 -6.96
C ARG A 176 -5.05 -22.40 -8.21
N TYR A 177 -4.82 -21.10 -8.07
CA TYR A 177 -4.27 -20.31 -9.16
C TYR A 177 -2.76 -20.53 -9.32
N ASP A 178 -2.26 -20.41 -10.53
CA ASP A 178 -0.81 -20.44 -10.81
C ASP A 178 -0.11 -19.17 -10.29
N VAL A 179 -0.81 -18.04 -10.34
CA VAL A 179 -0.39 -16.77 -9.75
C VAL A 179 -1.52 -16.22 -8.90
N LEU A 180 -1.25 -15.87 -7.66
CA LEU A 180 -2.23 -15.35 -6.72
C LEU A 180 -1.93 -13.90 -6.35
N LEU A 181 -2.87 -13.02 -6.63
CA LEU A 181 -2.78 -11.59 -6.37
C LEU A 181 -3.72 -11.23 -5.21
N LEU A 182 -3.13 -10.82 -4.08
CA LEU A 182 -3.85 -10.55 -2.83
C LEU A 182 -3.82 -9.06 -2.52
N ASP A 183 -4.99 -8.44 -2.46
CA ASP A 183 -5.14 -7.02 -2.12
C ASP A 183 -5.65 -6.86 -0.69
N GLU A 184 -4.75 -6.50 0.24
CA GLU A 184 -5.01 -6.33 1.69
C GLU A 184 -5.68 -7.53 2.37
N PRO A 185 -5.15 -8.77 2.19
CA PRO A 185 -5.78 -9.97 2.73
C PRO A 185 -5.73 -10.06 4.26
N THR A 186 -4.92 -9.22 4.90
CA THR A 186 -4.76 -9.15 6.37
C THR A 186 -5.84 -8.33 7.06
N ASN A 187 -6.61 -7.53 6.30
CA ASN A 187 -7.63 -6.68 6.88
C ASN A 187 -8.75 -7.50 7.53
N ASP A 188 -9.21 -7.03 8.68
CA ASP A 188 -10.29 -7.63 9.47
C ASP A 188 -10.03 -9.08 9.96
N LEU A 189 -8.81 -9.62 9.77
CA LEU A 189 -8.43 -10.90 10.34
C LEU A 189 -8.05 -10.74 11.83
N ASP A 190 -8.39 -11.76 12.62
CA ASP A 190 -7.85 -11.93 13.96
C ASP A 190 -6.49 -12.66 13.90
N LEU A 191 -5.82 -12.78 15.04
CA LEU A 191 -4.49 -13.37 15.11
C LEU A 191 -4.45 -14.80 14.55
N ALA A 192 -5.48 -15.60 14.81
CA ALA A 192 -5.57 -16.96 14.28
C ALA A 192 -5.72 -16.98 12.76
N GLY A 193 -6.52 -16.07 12.21
CA GLY A 193 -6.66 -15.90 10.76
C GLY A 193 -5.35 -15.45 10.09
N LEU A 194 -4.61 -14.52 10.73
CA LEU A 194 -3.29 -14.11 10.25
C LEU A 194 -2.28 -15.26 10.24
N GLU A 195 -2.22 -16.08 11.30
CA GLU A 195 -1.35 -17.26 11.36
C GLU A 195 -1.69 -18.30 10.27
N LEU A 196 -2.97 -18.48 9.96
CA LEU A 196 -3.38 -19.36 8.86
C LEU A 196 -2.94 -18.80 7.49
N LEU A 197 -3.11 -17.49 7.27
CA LEU A 197 -2.68 -16.84 6.04
C LEU A 197 -1.16 -16.88 5.89
N GLU A 198 -0.39 -16.59 6.94
CA GLU A 198 1.07 -16.67 6.96
C GLU A 198 1.54 -18.09 6.57
N ARG A 199 0.94 -19.11 7.17
CA ARG A 199 1.27 -20.51 6.86
C ARG A 199 0.96 -20.86 5.41
N PHE A 200 -0.21 -20.48 4.92
CA PHE A 200 -0.58 -20.69 3.53
C PHE A 200 0.43 -20.05 2.57
N VAL A 201 0.79 -18.78 2.79
CA VAL A 201 1.75 -18.07 1.93
C VAL A 201 3.15 -18.71 2.00
N ALA A 202 3.58 -19.16 3.19
CA ALA A 202 4.88 -19.81 3.37
C ALA A 202 4.97 -21.19 2.72
N GLU A 203 3.86 -21.94 2.65
CA GLU A 203 3.78 -23.29 2.09
C GLU A 203 3.39 -23.30 0.60
N ALA A 204 2.93 -22.17 0.06
CA ALA A 204 2.46 -22.08 -1.31
C ALA A 204 3.61 -22.28 -2.30
N ALA A 205 3.41 -23.20 -3.25
CA ALA A 205 4.33 -23.40 -4.37
C ALA A 205 4.04 -22.46 -5.56
N THR A 206 2.93 -21.72 -5.48
CA THR A 206 2.48 -20.74 -6.49
C THR A 206 3.19 -19.40 -6.32
N ALA A 207 3.18 -18.57 -7.35
CA ALA A 207 3.65 -17.20 -7.28
C ALA A 207 2.59 -16.33 -6.55
N ILE A 208 3.02 -15.51 -5.61
CA ILE A 208 2.11 -14.63 -4.85
C ILE A 208 2.56 -13.19 -4.94
N VAL A 209 1.62 -12.28 -5.26
CA VAL A 209 1.82 -10.83 -5.10
C VAL A 209 0.83 -10.35 -4.05
N VAL A 210 1.34 -9.72 -2.99
CA VAL A 210 0.51 -9.28 -1.89
C VAL A 210 0.68 -7.78 -1.61
N VAL A 211 -0.43 -7.09 -1.47
CA VAL A 211 -0.49 -5.76 -0.86
C VAL A 211 -0.91 -5.94 0.59
N SER A 212 -0.15 -5.41 1.53
CA SER A 212 -0.55 -5.36 2.93
C SER A 212 0.05 -4.16 3.65
N HIS A 213 -0.67 -3.66 4.64
CA HIS A 213 -0.20 -2.67 5.60
C HIS A 213 0.37 -3.30 6.89
N ASP A 214 0.23 -4.61 7.04
CA ASP A 214 0.78 -5.36 8.17
C ASP A 214 2.26 -5.66 7.94
N ARG A 215 3.12 -4.95 8.69
CA ARG A 215 4.58 -5.07 8.58
C ARG A 215 5.11 -6.40 9.08
N GLU A 216 4.48 -6.96 10.09
CA GLU A 216 4.85 -8.26 10.66
C GLU A 216 4.58 -9.37 9.65
N PHE A 217 3.39 -9.35 9.03
CA PHE A 217 3.04 -10.27 7.97
C PHE A 217 4.02 -10.18 6.80
N LEU A 218 4.32 -8.95 6.31
CA LEU A 218 5.28 -8.74 5.23
C LEU A 218 6.69 -9.25 5.62
N ALA A 219 7.15 -8.96 6.84
CA ALA A 219 8.47 -9.39 7.30
C ALA A 219 8.63 -10.91 7.35
N ARG A 220 7.54 -11.66 7.61
CA ARG A 220 7.56 -13.12 7.70
C ARG A 220 7.35 -13.82 6.37
N THR A 221 6.71 -13.18 5.41
CA THR A 221 6.22 -13.87 4.20
C THR A 221 6.91 -13.45 2.91
N VAL A 222 7.26 -12.17 2.73
CA VAL A 222 7.74 -11.70 1.44
C VAL A 222 9.22 -11.98 1.19
N THR A 223 9.55 -12.35 -0.04
CA THR A 223 10.92 -12.59 -0.52
C THR A 223 11.46 -11.41 -1.31
N THR A 224 10.58 -10.64 -1.94
CA THR A 224 10.89 -9.47 -2.75
C THR A 224 9.90 -8.36 -2.45
N VAL A 225 10.36 -7.12 -2.38
CA VAL A 225 9.50 -5.94 -2.18
C VAL A 225 9.55 -5.05 -3.40
N VAL A 226 8.37 -4.65 -3.89
CA VAL A 226 8.21 -3.63 -4.93
C VAL A 226 7.62 -2.39 -4.27
N GLU A 227 8.39 -1.31 -4.24
CA GLU A 227 7.94 0.00 -3.71
C GLU A 227 7.44 0.88 -4.85
N LEU A 228 6.20 1.35 -4.73
CA LEU A 228 5.64 2.39 -5.60
C LEU A 228 5.78 3.74 -4.91
N ASP A 229 6.77 4.54 -5.29
CA ASP A 229 6.94 5.91 -4.79
C ASP A 229 6.17 6.90 -5.68
N LEU A 230 4.95 7.22 -5.24
CA LEU A 230 4.09 8.18 -5.92
C LEU A 230 4.67 9.60 -6.00
N ALA A 231 5.52 9.98 -5.05
CA ALA A 231 6.06 11.34 -4.96
C ALA A 231 7.19 11.57 -5.97
N GLN A 232 8.02 10.55 -6.17
CA GLN A 232 9.10 10.56 -7.14
C GLN A 232 8.73 9.90 -8.47
N GLN A 233 7.52 9.30 -8.54
CA GLN A 233 7.06 8.53 -9.70
C GLN A 233 8.03 7.40 -10.10
N GLN A 234 8.69 6.82 -9.10
CA GLN A 234 9.70 5.79 -9.27
C GLN A 234 9.23 4.47 -8.69
N ILE A 235 9.77 3.40 -9.22
CA ILE A 235 9.59 2.06 -8.69
C ILE A 235 10.95 1.55 -8.21
N GLY A 236 10.93 0.99 -6.99
CA GLY A 236 12.07 0.25 -6.46
C GLY A 236 11.73 -1.23 -6.35
N VAL A 237 12.64 -2.10 -6.80
CA VAL A 237 12.53 -3.55 -6.61
C VAL A 237 13.68 -3.99 -5.71
N TYR A 238 13.34 -4.56 -4.56
CA TYR A 238 14.28 -4.92 -3.50
C TYR A 238 14.19 -6.42 -3.20
N GLY A 239 15.29 -7.14 -3.36
CA GLY A 239 15.38 -8.56 -2.97
C GLY A 239 15.71 -8.73 -1.48
N GLY A 240 15.56 -9.95 -0.97
CA GLY A 240 15.95 -10.28 0.41
C GLY A 240 14.90 -9.99 1.48
N GLY A 241 13.66 -9.75 1.10
CA GLY A 241 12.54 -9.61 2.00
C GLY A 241 12.37 -8.21 2.58
N TYR A 242 11.40 -8.07 3.50
CA TYR A 242 10.95 -6.77 3.98
C TYR A 242 11.98 -6.03 4.84
N GLU A 243 12.77 -6.72 5.65
CA GLU A 243 13.81 -6.11 6.49
C GLU A 243 14.99 -5.59 5.65
N ALA A 244 15.38 -6.35 4.63
CA ALA A 244 16.41 -5.90 3.68
C ALA A 244 15.95 -4.63 2.94
N TYR A 245 14.70 -4.62 2.47
CA TYR A 245 14.08 -3.42 1.87
C TYR A 245 14.15 -2.21 2.79
N LEU A 246 13.77 -2.34 4.08
CA LEU A 246 13.82 -1.20 5.01
C LEU A 246 15.25 -0.66 5.18
N THR A 247 16.23 -1.56 5.24
CA THR A 247 17.65 -1.19 5.37
C THR A 247 18.16 -0.49 4.11
N GLU A 248 17.90 -1.05 2.93
CA GLU A 248 18.33 -0.47 1.65
C GLU A 248 17.65 0.88 1.41
N ARG A 249 16.38 1.00 1.74
CA ARG A 249 15.61 2.24 1.64
C ARG A 249 16.19 3.34 2.53
N GLU A 250 16.59 3.01 3.76
CA GLU A 250 17.23 3.98 4.68
C GLU A 250 18.59 4.44 4.12
N VAL A 251 19.39 3.50 3.61
CA VAL A 251 20.68 3.82 2.98
C VAL A 251 20.49 4.71 1.75
N ALA A 252 19.58 4.34 0.85
CA ALA A 252 19.30 5.12 -0.37
C ALA A 252 18.83 6.55 -0.04
N ARG A 253 17.98 6.70 0.96
CA ARG A 253 17.52 8.02 1.43
C ARG A 253 18.64 8.87 2.02
N ARG A 254 19.51 8.26 2.80
CA ARG A 254 20.67 8.96 3.36
C ARG A 254 21.58 9.45 2.23
N HIS A 255 21.90 8.61 1.26
CA HIS A 255 22.70 9.00 0.11
C HIS A 255 22.06 10.11 -0.72
N ALA A 256 20.78 9.99 -1.03
CA ALA A 256 20.05 11.04 -1.76
C ALA A 256 20.07 12.39 -0.99
N ARG A 257 20.03 12.35 0.33
CA ARG A 257 20.11 13.56 1.16
C ARG A 257 21.50 14.16 1.15
N GLU A 258 22.52 13.33 1.28
CA GLU A 258 23.94 13.76 1.20
C GLU A 258 24.24 14.39 -0.17
N GLU A 259 23.81 13.78 -1.26
CA GLU A 259 23.95 14.30 -2.62
C GLU A 259 23.23 15.65 -2.80
N TYR A 260 22.02 15.77 -2.28
CA TYR A 260 21.28 17.03 -2.34
C TYR A 260 21.92 18.13 -1.49
N GLU A 261 22.42 17.84 -0.30
CA GLU A 261 23.12 18.78 0.56
C GLU A 261 24.42 19.27 -0.10
N GLU A 262 25.17 18.37 -0.76
CA GLU A 262 26.35 18.71 -1.53
C GLU A 262 26.02 19.60 -2.74
N TYR A 263 24.97 19.23 -3.49
CA TYR A 263 24.47 20.04 -4.61
C TYR A 263 24.01 21.42 -4.16
N SER A 264 23.19 21.49 -3.12
CA SER A 264 22.65 22.73 -2.57
C SER A 264 23.75 23.65 -2.04
N GLY A 265 24.76 23.07 -1.37
CA GLY A 265 25.95 23.80 -0.93
C GLY A 265 26.75 24.39 -2.09
N LYS A 266 27.06 23.59 -3.11
CA LYS A 266 27.74 24.05 -4.34
C LYS A 266 26.95 25.14 -5.06
N LEU A 267 25.64 24.99 -5.18
CA LEU A 267 24.77 25.97 -5.82
C LEU A 267 24.77 27.31 -5.05
N SER A 268 24.63 27.24 -3.72
CA SER A 268 24.67 28.43 -2.85
C SER A 268 26.01 29.17 -2.96
N ASP A 269 27.14 28.45 -2.91
CA ASP A 269 28.48 29.04 -3.05
C ASP A 269 28.67 29.73 -4.42
N LEU A 270 28.16 29.14 -5.49
CA LEU A 270 28.25 29.73 -6.81
C LEU A 270 27.33 30.95 -6.95
N GLN A 271 26.15 30.92 -6.37
CA GLN A 271 25.21 32.05 -6.34
C GLN A 271 25.78 33.21 -5.54
N ASP A 272 26.36 32.96 -4.39
CA ASP A 272 26.99 33.97 -3.55
C ASP A 272 28.20 34.63 -4.27
N ARG A 273 29.02 33.81 -4.96
CA ARG A 273 30.11 34.32 -5.81
C ARG A 273 29.61 35.19 -6.95
N ALA A 274 28.56 34.74 -7.63
CA ALA A 274 27.94 35.51 -8.71
C ALA A 274 27.37 36.84 -8.21
N GLN A 275 26.71 36.81 -7.04
CA GLN A 275 26.18 38.03 -6.40
C GLN A 275 27.26 38.99 -5.97
N MET A 276 28.34 38.50 -5.34
CA MET A 276 29.51 39.33 -4.98
C MET A 276 30.14 39.98 -6.22
N GLN A 277 30.30 39.22 -7.31
CA GLN A 277 30.85 39.72 -8.58
C GLN A 277 29.95 40.79 -9.21
N ARG A 278 28.64 40.65 -9.16
CA ARG A 278 27.67 41.67 -9.62
C ARG A 278 27.76 42.94 -8.78
N ASN A 279 27.78 42.83 -7.47
CA ASN A 279 27.89 43.95 -6.56
C ASN A 279 29.20 44.73 -6.79
N TRP A 280 30.30 44.01 -7.02
CA TRP A 280 31.61 44.66 -7.33
C TRP A 280 31.57 45.39 -8.67
N MET A 281 30.94 44.84 -9.69
CA MET A 281 30.77 45.51 -10.98
C MET A 281 29.93 46.79 -10.85
N GLU A 282 28.82 46.75 -10.12
CA GLU A 282 27.96 47.92 -9.88
C GLU A 282 28.71 49.02 -9.12
N HIS A 283 29.47 48.66 -8.08
CA HIS A 283 30.30 49.60 -7.35
C HIS A 283 31.41 50.19 -8.22
N GLY A 284 32.04 49.37 -9.06
CA GLY A 284 33.05 49.83 -10.03
C GLY A 284 32.48 50.83 -11.03
N VAL A 285 31.33 50.53 -11.63
CA VAL A 285 30.61 51.41 -12.59
C VAL A 285 30.16 52.71 -11.92
N ARG A 286 29.62 52.63 -10.68
CA ARG A 286 29.16 53.79 -9.90
C ARG A 286 30.33 54.73 -9.59
N ASN A 287 31.46 54.17 -9.16
CA ASN A 287 32.69 54.94 -8.88
C ASN A 287 33.31 55.56 -10.15
N ALA A 288 33.27 54.84 -11.29
CA ALA A 288 33.74 55.38 -12.56
C ALA A 288 32.87 56.55 -13.03
N ARG A 289 31.52 56.44 -12.94
CA ARG A 289 30.57 57.53 -13.24
C ARG A 289 30.77 58.75 -12.34
N ARG A 290 31.02 58.53 -11.03
CA ARG A 290 31.27 59.61 -10.06
C ARG A 290 32.56 60.38 -10.37
N LYS A 291 33.63 59.68 -10.79
CA LYS A 291 34.90 60.28 -11.19
C LYS A 291 34.79 61.03 -12.54
N MET A 292 34.02 60.52 -13.49
CA MET A 292 33.74 61.26 -14.75
C MET A 292 32.97 62.54 -14.52
N LYS A 293 32.10 62.64 -13.54
CA LYS A 293 31.33 63.84 -13.21
C LYS A 293 32.17 64.93 -12.51
N ASN A 294 33.28 64.53 -11.85
CA ASN A 294 34.14 65.43 -11.11
C ASN A 294 35.40 65.95 -11.91
N GLY A 295 35.46 65.72 -13.22
CA GLY A 295 36.31 66.50 -14.15
C GLY A 295 37.83 66.42 -14.01
N SER A 296 38.45 65.46 -13.31
CA SER A 296 39.91 65.36 -13.19
C SER A 296 40.41 63.91 -13.34
N ASP A 297 40.77 63.54 -14.55
CA ASP A 297 41.67 62.39 -14.74
C ASP A 297 42.44 62.48 -16.06
N PRO A 298 43.73 62.88 -16.08
CA PRO A 298 44.55 62.92 -17.29
C PRO A 298 45.25 61.61 -17.60
N ASP A 299 45.06 60.52 -16.83
CA ASP A 299 45.85 59.30 -16.95
C ASP A 299 45.22 58.24 -17.89
N LYS A 300 45.68 58.17 -19.14
CA LYS A 300 45.30 57.13 -20.13
C LYS A 300 45.67 55.70 -19.68
N ALA A 301 46.75 55.52 -18.93
CA ALA A 301 47.22 54.22 -18.48
C ALA A 301 46.31 53.64 -17.37
N GLY A 302 45.84 54.51 -16.46
CA GLY A 302 44.88 54.11 -15.44
C GLY A 302 43.50 53.72 -15.99
N ARG A 303 43.08 54.33 -17.14
CA ARG A 303 41.84 53.90 -17.84
C ARG A 303 41.93 52.51 -18.43
N LYS A 304 43.06 52.17 -19.07
CA LYS A 304 43.29 50.86 -19.65
C LYS A 304 43.31 49.74 -18.60
N ALA A 305 44.03 49.95 -17.52
CA ALA A 305 44.08 48.99 -16.39
C ALA A 305 42.72 48.76 -15.73
N ARG A 306 41.85 49.81 -15.63
CA ARG A 306 40.48 49.68 -15.09
C ARG A 306 39.54 48.97 -16.05
N LEU A 307 39.64 49.23 -17.36
CA LEU A 307 38.88 48.49 -18.40
C LEU A 307 39.26 47.02 -18.39
N GLU A 308 40.54 46.69 -18.39
CA GLU A 308 41.03 45.30 -18.30
C GLU A 308 40.58 44.59 -17.00
N SER A 309 40.55 45.29 -15.87
CA SER A 309 40.04 44.79 -14.61
C SER A 309 38.54 44.50 -14.68
N THR A 310 37.76 45.38 -15.30
CA THR A 310 36.32 45.22 -15.48
C THR A 310 35.98 44.07 -16.43
N GLU A 311 36.73 43.93 -17.55
CA GLU A 311 36.60 42.80 -18.47
C GLU A 311 36.97 41.47 -17.84
N LYS A 312 38.04 41.40 -17.05
CA LYS A 312 38.38 40.20 -16.27
C LYS A 312 37.31 39.81 -15.25
N GLN A 313 36.67 40.79 -14.58
CA GLN A 313 35.57 40.53 -13.66
C GLN A 313 34.32 40.07 -14.39
N ALA A 314 33.99 40.68 -15.53
CA ALA A 314 32.87 40.22 -16.37
C ALA A 314 33.08 38.79 -16.92
N SER A 315 34.34 38.46 -17.28
CA SER A 315 34.68 37.08 -17.71
C SER A 315 34.50 36.06 -16.56
N LYS A 316 34.92 36.42 -15.33
CA LYS A 316 34.74 35.58 -14.15
C LYS A 316 33.24 35.38 -13.82
N ALA A 317 32.43 36.46 -13.90
CA ALA A 317 30.99 36.35 -13.68
C ALA A 317 30.31 35.36 -14.68
N ARG A 318 30.65 35.48 -15.99
CA ARG A 318 30.18 34.55 -17.01
C ARG A 318 30.65 33.11 -16.77
N GLN A 319 31.86 32.92 -16.25
CA GLN A 319 32.33 31.57 -15.87
C GLN A 319 31.51 30.97 -14.72
N THR A 320 31.19 31.79 -13.72
CA THR A 320 30.37 31.36 -12.56
C THR A 320 28.96 31.05 -13.02
N GLU A 321 28.35 31.87 -13.88
CA GLU A 321 27.02 31.61 -14.46
C GLU A 321 26.99 30.31 -15.27
N ARG A 322 28.01 30.07 -16.13
CA ARG A 322 28.14 28.83 -16.86
C ARG A 322 28.39 27.61 -15.96
N ALA A 323 29.04 27.80 -14.82
CA ALA A 323 29.22 26.73 -13.84
C ALA A 323 27.88 26.35 -13.18
N ILE A 324 27.02 27.34 -12.90
CA ILE A 324 25.66 27.10 -12.38
C ILE A 324 24.82 26.36 -13.44
N GLU A 325 24.85 26.80 -14.71
CA GLU A 325 24.12 26.15 -15.82
C GLU A 325 24.54 24.69 -16.08
N ARG A 326 25.79 24.35 -15.76
CA ARG A 326 26.35 23.01 -15.93
C ARG A 326 26.18 22.12 -14.71
N LEU A 327 25.73 22.68 -13.60
CA LEU A 327 25.49 21.91 -12.39
C LEU A 327 24.28 20.98 -12.66
N GLU A 328 24.52 19.68 -12.51
CA GLU A 328 23.46 18.69 -12.61
C GLU A 328 22.43 18.92 -11.49
N VAL A 329 21.17 19.07 -11.85
CA VAL A 329 20.11 19.38 -10.91
C VAL A 329 19.77 18.13 -10.14
N VAL A 330 20.06 18.11 -8.85
CA VAL A 330 19.64 17.04 -7.94
C VAL A 330 18.30 17.44 -7.31
N ALA A 331 17.31 16.58 -7.44
CA ALA A 331 16.00 16.81 -6.84
C ALA A 331 16.08 16.74 -5.30
N GLU A 332 15.37 17.63 -4.62
CA GLU A 332 15.30 17.58 -3.15
C GLU A 332 14.60 16.29 -2.72
N PRO A 333 15.29 15.40 -1.93
CA PRO A 333 14.63 14.22 -1.41
C PRO A 333 13.49 14.63 -0.48
N ARG A 334 12.33 14.01 -0.67
CA ARG A 334 11.15 14.32 0.11
C ARG A 334 11.43 14.10 1.60
N LYS A 335 11.14 15.13 2.40
CA LYS A 335 11.04 14.95 3.85
C LYS A 335 9.88 14.03 4.14
N GLU A 336 10.13 12.96 4.88
CA GLU A 336 9.01 12.15 5.38
C GLU A 336 8.03 13.05 6.13
N TRP A 337 6.76 12.85 5.84
CA TRP A 337 5.71 13.48 6.62
C TRP A 337 5.71 12.81 8.00
N GLU A 338 6.31 13.46 8.98
CA GLU A 338 6.20 13.05 10.38
C GLU A 338 4.83 13.51 10.88
N LEU A 339 4.01 12.57 11.25
CA LEU A 339 2.75 12.86 11.94
C LEU A 339 3.09 13.50 13.30
N ARG A 340 3.17 14.82 13.35
CA ARG A 340 3.31 15.57 14.59
C ARG A 340 1.92 15.88 15.13
N MET A 341 1.34 14.92 15.85
CA MET A 341 0.13 15.17 16.61
C MET A 341 0.49 15.80 17.95
N SER A 342 -0.01 16.98 18.20
CA SER A 342 -0.04 17.58 19.52
C SER A 342 -1.46 17.42 20.05
N ILE A 343 -1.65 16.48 20.96
CA ILE A 343 -2.89 16.34 21.69
C ILE A 343 -2.85 17.40 22.79
N LEU A 344 -3.72 18.42 22.70
CA LEU A 344 -3.89 19.37 23.77
C LEU A 344 -4.32 18.62 25.04
N ALA A 345 -3.65 18.90 26.14
CA ALA A 345 -4.01 18.30 27.43
C ALA A 345 -5.44 18.72 27.77
N ALA A 346 -6.34 17.73 27.78
CA ALA A 346 -7.68 17.97 28.30
C ALA A 346 -7.62 18.29 29.82
N PRO A 347 -8.57 19.03 30.36
CA PRO A 347 -8.69 19.22 31.79
C PRO A 347 -8.72 17.84 32.46
N ARG A 348 -7.99 17.67 33.56
CA ARG A 348 -7.90 16.40 34.27
C ARG A 348 -9.30 16.00 34.77
N SER A 349 -9.81 14.88 34.25
CA SER A 349 -10.98 14.19 34.81
C SER A 349 -10.66 13.62 36.19
N GLY A 350 -11.67 13.06 36.86
CA GLY A 350 -11.48 12.33 38.11
C GLY A 350 -10.45 11.20 38.00
N THR A 351 -10.00 10.65 39.11
CA THR A 351 -9.02 9.55 39.12
C THR A 351 -9.56 8.29 38.43
N VAL A 352 -10.86 8.01 38.61
CA VAL A 352 -11.55 6.90 37.95
C VAL A 352 -12.25 7.40 36.70
N VAL A 353 -11.95 6.82 35.55
CA VAL A 353 -12.50 7.17 34.25
C VAL A 353 -13.79 6.40 33.95
N VAL A 354 -13.77 5.08 34.18
CA VAL A 354 -14.95 4.25 34.02
C VAL A 354 -14.86 3.05 34.97
N THR A 355 -16.00 2.69 35.57
CA THR A 355 -16.14 1.48 36.39
C THR A 355 -17.27 0.64 35.81
N ALA A 356 -16.98 -0.60 35.47
CA ALA A 356 -17.97 -1.63 35.15
C ALA A 356 -18.02 -2.64 36.31
N SER A 357 -19.21 -2.98 36.79
CA SER A 357 -19.40 -3.96 37.87
C SER A 357 -20.42 -5.01 37.43
N GLY A 358 -19.90 -6.22 37.12
CA GLY A 358 -20.69 -7.34 36.62
C GLY A 358 -21.50 -7.00 35.35
N ALA A 359 -21.02 -6.06 34.56
CA ALA A 359 -21.72 -5.56 33.41
C ALA A 359 -21.76 -6.58 32.26
N SER A 360 -22.93 -6.83 31.69
CA SER A 360 -23.11 -7.73 30.56
C SER A 360 -24.14 -7.19 29.55
N VAL A 361 -23.98 -7.59 28.29
CA VAL A 361 -24.96 -7.31 27.23
C VAL A 361 -25.42 -8.65 26.65
N ALA A 362 -26.71 -8.88 26.62
CA ALA A 362 -27.34 -10.07 26.06
C ALA A 362 -27.89 -9.79 24.66
N TYR A 363 -27.52 -10.61 23.70
CA TYR A 363 -28.09 -10.71 22.35
C TYR A 363 -28.77 -12.07 22.18
N PRO A 364 -29.62 -12.24 21.17
CA PRO A 364 -30.14 -13.56 20.84
C PRO A 364 -29.00 -14.54 20.55
N GLY A 365 -28.82 -15.53 21.43
CA GLY A 365 -27.78 -16.55 21.28
C GLY A 365 -26.36 -16.19 21.78
N LEU A 366 -26.12 -14.96 22.22
CA LEU A 366 -24.80 -14.53 22.70
C LEU A 366 -24.91 -13.57 23.89
N THR A 367 -24.12 -13.81 24.93
CA THR A 367 -23.97 -12.87 26.05
C THR A 367 -22.50 -12.46 26.17
N VAL A 368 -22.23 -11.15 26.10
CA VAL A 368 -20.92 -10.56 26.32
C VAL A 368 -20.83 -10.12 27.79
N GLY A 369 -19.86 -10.65 28.53
CA GLY A 369 -19.72 -10.42 29.96
C GLY A 369 -20.07 -11.67 30.81
N PRO A 370 -20.21 -11.55 32.17
CA PRO A 370 -20.09 -10.32 32.94
C PRO A 370 -18.65 -9.80 33.06
N VAL A 371 -18.47 -8.49 32.96
CA VAL A 371 -17.17 -7.83 33.07
C VAL A 371 -17.14 -6.92 34.31
N THR A 372 -16.08 -7.01 35.07
CA THR A 372 -15.79 -6.12 36.21
C THR A 372 -14.40 -5.54 35.97
N VAL A 373 -14.35 -4.22 35.69
CA VAL A 373 -13.09 -3.50 35.42
C VAL A 373 -13.22 -2.06 35.89
N SER A 374 -12.14 -1.53 36.43
CA SER A 374 -11.99 -0.10 36.70
C SER A 374 -10.84 0.44 35.87
N VAL A 375 -11.10 1.52 35.14
CA VAL A 375 -10.11 2.22 34.34
C VAL A 375 -9.81 3.54 35.03
N GLU A 376 -8.52 3.79 35.29
CA GLU A 376 -8.06 4.98 35.96
C GLU A 376 -7.45 5.99 34.97
N TYR A 377 -7.29 7.23 35.39
CA TYR A 377 -6.66 8.25 34.59
C TYR A 377 -5.20 7.91 34.27
N GLY A 378 -4.86 7.85 32.99
CA GLY A 378 -3.53 7.49 32.49
C GLY A 378 -3.37 6.03 32.10
N ASP A 379 -4.36 5.19 32.38
CA ASP A 379 -4.33 3.79 31.93
C ASP A 379 -4.36 3.68 30.42
N ARG A 380 -3.62 2.69 29.90
CA ARG A 380 -3.65 2.26 28.51
C ARG A 380 -4.08 0.79 28.49
N ILE A 381 -5.31 0.53 28.07
CA ILE A 381 -5.87 -0.81 28.06
C ILE A 381 -5.96 -1.31 26.63
N LEU A 382 -5.39 -2.50 26.39
CA LEU A 382 -5.52 -3.22 25.12
C LEU A 382 -6.60 -4.31 25.28
N LEU A 383 -7.63 -4.25 24.44
CA LEU A 383 -8.66 -5.25 24.35
C LEU A 383 -8.32 -6.25 23.23
N THR A 384 -8.02 -7.48 23.59
CA THR A 384 -7.68 -8.55 22.65
C THR A 384 -8.70 -9.67 22.68
N GLY A 385 -8.75 -10.43 21.60
CA GLY A 385 -9.60 -11.62 21.49
C GLY A 385 -9.99 -11.91 20.04
N PRO A 386 -10.52 -13.10 19.77
CA PRO A 386 -10.92 -13.50 18.42
C PRO A 386 -12.05 -12.63 17.87
N ASN A 387 -12.23 -12.68 16.58
CA ASN A 387 -13.34 -11.99 15.91
C ASN A 387 -14.68 -12.58 16.39
N GLY A 388 -15.64 -11.70 16.68
CA GLY A 388 -16.91 -12.09 17.26
C GLY A 388 -16.93 -12.23 18.80
N ALA A 389 -15.80 -12.13 19.50
CA ALA A 389 -15.73 -12.23 20.97
C ALA A 389 -16.43 -11.08 21.72
N GLY A 390 -16.94 -10.07 21.01
CA GLY A 390 -17.67 -8.96 21.64
C GLY A 390 -16.79 -7.76 22.03
N LYS A 391 -15.59 -7.61 21.45
CA LYS A 391 -14.69 -6.47 21.73
C LYS A 391 -15.38 -5.11 21.53
N SER A 392 -15.99 -4.90 20.36
CA SER A 392 -16.73 -3.67 20.05
C SER A 392 -17.95 -3.47 20.96
N THR A 393 -18.63 -4.57 21.34
CA THR A 393 -19.75 -4.54 22.30
C THR A 393 -19.27 -4.08 23.67
N LEU A 394 -18.13 -4.62 24.14
CA LEU A 394 -17.55 -4.24 25.43
C LEU A 394 -17.09 -2.76 25.40
N LEU A 395 -16.45 -2.32 24.33
CA LEU A 395 -16.10 -0.90 24.13
C LEU A 395 -17.36 -0.02 24.18
N GLY A 396 -18.39 -0.35 23.40
CA GLY A 396 -19.66 0.39 23.40
C GLY A 396 -20.35 0.41 24.77
N LEU A 397 -20.20 -0.66 25.56
CA LEU A 397 -20.70 -0.73 26.93
C LEU A 397 -19.92 0.22 27.86
N LEU A 398 -18.59 0.18 27.82
CA LEU A 398 -17.71 1.04 28.62
C LEU A 398 -17.84 2.52 28.27
N LEU A 399 -18.10 2.85 27.00
CA LEU A 399 -18.33 4.20 26.50
C LEU A 399 -19.76 4.72 26.80
N GLY A 400 -20.62 3.88 27.37
CA GLY A 400 -22.01 4.25 27.68
C GLY A 400 -22.95 4.31 26.47
N ARG A 401 -22.54 3.76 25.30
CA ARG A 401 -23.38 3.65 24.10
C ARG A 401 -24.41 2.53 24.19
N LEU A 402 -24.02 1.46 24.89
CA LEU A 402 -24.88 0.30 25.14
C LEU A 402 -25.31 0.29 26.61
N THR A 403 -26.58 0.04 26.82
CA THR A 403 -27.14 -0.16 28.16
C THR A 403 -26.85 -1.60 28.59
N PRO A 404 -26.25 -1.84 29.78
CA PRO A 404 -26.04 -3.20 30.26
C PRO A 404 -27.36 -3.92 30.49
N SER A 405 -27.44 -5.18 30.08
CA SER A 405 -28.58 -6.07 30.40
C SER A 405 -28.56 -6.52 31.86
N ALA A 406 -27.36 -6.59 32.44
CA ALA A 406 -27.14 -6.84 33.87
C ALA A 406 -25.86 -6.16 34.34
N GLY A 407 -25.77 -5.89 35.64
CA GLY A 407 -24.66 -5.12 36.23
C GLY A 407 -24.81 -3.61 36.00
N SER A 408 -23.70 -2.89 36.10
CA SER A 408 -23.69 -1.41 35.90
C SER A 408 -22.38 -0.93 35.29
N VAL A 409 -22.47 0.17 34.55
CA VAL A 409 -21.29 0.91 34.07
C VAL A 409 -21.49 2.37 34.44
N VAL A 410 -20.46 2.96 35.04
CA VAL A 410 -20.48 4.37 35.47
C VAL A 410 -19.23 5.06 34.95
N LEU A 411 -19.44 6.15 34.21
CA LEU A 411 -18.37 7.06 33.81
C LEU A 411 -18.04 8.00 34.95
N GLY A 412 -16.74 8.27 35.13
CA GLY A 412 -16.27 9.25 36.12
C GLY A 412 -16.74 10.66 35.81
N SER A 413 -16.78 11.51 36.84
CA SER A 413 -17.20 12.90 36.64
C SER A 413 -16.20 13.68 35.79
N GLY A 414 -16.69 14.46 34.83
CA GLY A 414 -15.85 15.26 33.94
C GLY A 414 -15.07 14.47 32.88
N VAL A 415 -15.44 13.22 32.63
CA VAL A 415 -14.88 12.41 31.53
C VAL A 415 -15.56 12.80 30.24
N GLU A 416 -14.79 13.30 29.26
CA GLU A 416 -15.21 13.49 27.89
C GLU A 416 -14.70 12.31 27.04
N VAL A 417 -15.60 11.67 26.28
CA VAL A 417 -15.31 10.50 25.48
C VAL A 417 -15.03 10.94 24.05
N GLY A 418 -13.83 10.65 23.56
CA GLY A 418 -13.46 10.75 22.15
C GLY A 418 -13.27 9.36 21.55
N GLU A 419 -13.72 9.14 20.33
CA GLU A 419 -13.56 7.91 19.59
C GLU A 419 -12.93 8.20 18.23
N VAL A 420 -12.01 7.34 17.85
CA VAL A 420 -11.37 7.32 16.51
C VAL A 420 -11.61 5.93 15.95
N ASP A 421 -12.33 5.86 14.83
CA ASP A 421 -12.59 4.63 14.07
C ASP A 421 -11.45 4.35 13.10
#